data_4cb2d5de9268ebf1e9c3e4ae0f77f556
#
_entry.id   4cb2d5de9268ebf1e9c3e4ae0f77f556
#
_cell.length_a   1.000
_cell.length_b   1.000
_cell.length_c   1.000
_cell.angle_alpha   90.00
_cell.angle_beta   90.00
_cell.angle_gamma   90.00
#
_symmetry.space_group_name_H-M   'P 1'
#
loop_
_entity.id
_entity.type
_entity.pdbx_description
1 polymer ?
#
loop_
_entity_poly.entity_id
_entity_poly.type
_entity_poly.pdbx_seq_one_letter_code
_entity_poly.pdbx_strand_id
1 'polypeptide(L)'
;MRNPRILILNCYSDNHRHARGNPWLVPQSIAPAVLAGMLDPAHVDIRLACEFRNGPFEDLRALQWADLLVLTGLNPAFDRMKQVTAYARAVNPGIVVAMGGPLARMLPNLSRRYFDYVCSGDVEQITSVVDAVFGPGHAADMPIPRHDLLPGNRIIGYAETSRNCNFRCSFCAMTAEDRQFMAYDLDDVRRQIEALGYRQCVMFLDQNFFAGPRAHFKARMALLKGLFEQRKFGGWAALVTADFFKGADNVSLARESGCIGVFSGVESFSRAQVTALNKKQNLVLPQEETIRSCLEAGLIFHYGLIFDLVDQTIDDLLAEIEFIVANPRITLPSFLSFTIPMLGTPLFGRRLREGLLLPNVKLRDMDGRSLVCYPVDAIENAIAFAARMDKGLISKRKLAAHAWRFFCCYRATLSRWGLLSGLGNAWTMSHPRFGSNGRDGIRPGREGCRSYLASSEPLGSLYRPRIRIPERYRGHFEPLYVTDPDGELHDDLIGDADSLLPPTGKGEAATVPTYNAIAIS
;
A
#
# COMPACT_ATOMS: atom_id res chain seq x y z
N MET A 1 19.54 -22.56 -27.26
CA MET A 1 18.16 -22.06 -27.13
C MET A 1 18.25 -20.63 -26.64
N ARG A 2 17.32 -19.71 -27.00
CA ARG A 2 17.28 -18.36 -26.43
C ARG A 2 16.73 -18.41 -25.01
N ASN A 3 17.13 -17.46 -24.19
CA ASN A 3 16.56 -17.33 -22.85
C ASN A 3 15.05 -17.03 -22.91
N PRO A 4 14.24 -17.55 -21.97
CA PRO A 4 12.87 -17.12 -21.73
C PRO A 4 12.77 -15.61 -21.48
N ARG A 5 11.81 -14.96 -22.10
CA ARG A 5 11.60 -13.51 -21.98
C ARG A 5 10.41 -13.22 -21.07
N ILE A 6 10.69 -12.61 -19.94
CA ILE A 6 9.71 -12.36 -18.88
C ILE A 6 9.49 -10.85 -18.73
N LEU A 7 8.23 -10.43 -18.86
CA LEU A 7 7.80 -9.06 -18.54
C LEU A 7 7.07 -9.06 -17.20
N ILE A 8 7.61 -8.36 -16.23
CA ILE A 8 6.96 -8.18 -14.91
C ILE A 8 6.39 -6.77 -14.84
N LEU A 9 5.08 -6.66 -14.65
CA LEU A 9 4.35 -5.40 -14.64
C LEU A 9 3.60 -5.22 -13.32
N ASN A 10 3.91 -4.13 -12.61
CA ASN A 10 3.08 -3.66 -11.50
C ASN A 10 1.97 -2.77 -12.04
N CYS A 11 0.75 -3.29 -12.02
CA CYS A 11 -0.45 -2.57 -12.47
C CYS A 11 -0.94 -1.57 -11.43
N TYR A 12 -1.52 -0.47 -11.89
CA TYR A 12 -2.04 0.58 -11.03
C TYR A 12 -3.35 1.17 -11.57
N SER A 13 -4.43 0.99 -10.83
CA SER A 13 -5.77 1.41 -11.24
C SER A 13 -5.96 2.93 -11.27
N ASP A 14 -5.26 3.64 -10.40
CA ASP A 14 -5.44 5.08 -10.20
C ASP A 14 -4.92 5.96 -11.33
N ASN A 15 -4.22 5.37 -12.31
CA ASN A 15 -3.74 6.09 -13.49
C ASN A 15 -4.85 6.81 -14.25
N HIS A 16 -6.11 6.39 -14.07
CA HIS A 16 -7.26 6.94 -14.77
C HIS A 16 -8.14 7.83 -13.89
N ARG A 17 -7.97 7.77 -12.56
CA ARG A 17 -8.81 8.52 -11.60
C ARG A 17 -8.05 9.61 -10.86
N HIS A 18 -6.78 9.38 -10.58
CA HIS A 18 -6.00 10.22 -9.68
C HIS A 18 -4.73 10.73 -10.35
N ALA A 19 -4.31 11.93 -9.97
CA ALA A 19 -3.03 12.46 -10.38
C ALA A 19 -1.91 11.53 -9.90
N ARG A 20 -0.94 11.31 -10.75
CA ARG A 20 0.34 10.75 -10.30
C ARG A 20 0.95 11.68 -9.27
N GLY A 21 1.38 11.13 -8.16
CA GLY A 21 2.23 11.84 -7.24
C GLY A 21 3.52 12.31 -7.95
N ASN A 22 4.26 13.20 -7.30
CA ASN A 22 5.58 13.56 -7.78
C ASN A 22 6.43 12.27 -7.86
N PRO A 23 6.94 11.86 -9.05
CA PRO A 23 7.72 10.63 -9.21
C PRO A 23 8.95 10.54 -8.28
N TRP A 24 9.41 11.70 -7.78
CA TRP A 24 10.54 11.78 -6.84
C TRP A 24 10.15 11.50 -5.39
N LEU A 25 8.87 11.66 -5.02
CA LEU A 25 8.35 11.53 -3.66
C LEU A 25 7.42 10.33 -3.50
N VAL A 26 6.97 9.74 -4.59
CA VAL A 26 6.05 8.59 -4.57
C VAL A 26 6.83 7.32 -4.27
N PRO A 27 6.45 6.53 -3.26
CA PRO A 27 7.04 5.24 -3.00
C PRO A 27 6.93 4.35 -4.25
N GLN A 28 8.02 3.73 -4.64
CA GLN A 28 8.03 2.77 -5.73
C GLN A 28 7.62 1.40 -5.18
N SER A 29 6.77 0.67 -5.89
CA SER A 29 6.57 -0.74 -5.58
C SER A 29 7.87 -1.50 -5.80
N ILE A 30 8.33 -2.21 -4.78
CA ILE A 30 9.51 -3.07 -4.89
C ILE A 30 9.17 -4.47 -5.43
N ALA A 31 7.90 -4.83 -5.44
CA ALA A 31 7.46 -6.17 -5.85
C ALA A 31 8.04 -6.62 -7.20
N PRO A 32 8.05 -5.79 -8.28
CA PRO A 32 8.67 -6.21 -9.54
C PRO A 32 10.16 -6.51 -9.41
N ALA A 33 10.90 -5.72 -8.63
CA ALA A 33 12.34 -5.93 -8.43
C ALA A 33 12.62 -7.20 -7.61
N VAL A 34 11.79 -7.45 -6.59
CA VAL A 34 11.89 -8.67 -5.76
C VAL A 34 11.56 -9.90 -6.59
N LEU A 35 10.46 -9.89 -7.36
CA LEU A 35 10.09 -10.98 -8.26
C LEU A 35 11.20 -11.28 -9.30
N ALA A 36 11.78 -10.23 -9.89
CA ALA A 36 12.89 -10.40 -10.83
C ALA A 36 14.14 -10.97 -10.14
N GLY A 37 14.36 -10.62 -8.88
CA GLY A 37 15.48 -11.11 -8.08
C GLY A 37 15.40 -12.59 -7.71
N MET A 38 14.20 -13.20 -7.80
CA MET A 38 14.04 -14.64 -7.60
C MET A 38 14.54 -15.49 -8.78
N LEU A 39 14.83 -14.84 -9.92
CA LEU A 39 15.18 -15.51 -11.16
C LEU A 39 16.64 -15.26 -11.51
N ASP A 40 17.31 -16.28 -12.05
CA ASP A 40 18.71 -16.20 -12.46
C ASP A 40 18.85 -15.39 -13.77
N PRO A 41 19.51 -14.21 -13.74
CA PRO A 41 19.68 -13.37 -14.92
C PRO A 41 20.55 -14.01 -16.03
N ALA A 42 21.28 -15.08 -15.76
CA ALA A 42 22.01 -15.83 -16.76
C ALA A 42 21.08 -16.69 -17.63
N HIS A 43 19.91 -17.06 -17.11
CA HIS A 43 19.00 -18.01 -17.75
C HIS A 43 17.67 -17.39 -18.17
N VAL A 44 17.39 -16.12 -17.83
CA VAL A 44 16.16 -15.40 -18.22
C VAL A 44 16.45 -13.96 -18.65
N ASP A 45 15.71 -13.48 -19.65
CA ASP A 45 15.70 -12.08 -20.05
C ASP A 45 14.49 -11.37 -19.40
N ILE A 46 14.72 -10.40 -18.51
CA ILE A 46 13.67 -9.75 -17.73
C ILE A 46 13.53 -8.28 -18.11
N ARG A 47 12.28 -7.83 -18.27
CA ARG A 47 11.89 -6.42 -18.31
C ARG A 47 10.92 -6.11 -17.20
N LEU A 48 11.10 -4.94 -16.56
CA LEU A 48 10.21 -4.45 -15.50
C LEU A 48 9.48 -3.20 -15.95
N ALA A 49 8.21 -3.09 -15.55
CA ALA A 49 7.43 -1.87 -15.68
C ALA A 49 6.58 -1.64 -14.43
N CYS A 50 6.34 -0.38 -14.09
CA CYS A 50 5.52 0.02 -12.95
C CYS A 50 4.59 1.17 -13.34
N GLU A 51 3.30 0.89 -13.46
CA GLU A 51 2.31 1.91 -13.84
C GLU A 51 2.16 3.02 -12.81
N PHE A 52 2.34 2.70 -11.53
CA PHE A 52 2.28 3.70 -10.47
C PHE A 52 3.30 4.83 -10.68
N ARG A 53 4.47 4.50 -11.21
CA ARG A 53 5.53 5.46 -11.49
C ARG A 53 5.47 6.03 -12.90
N ASN A 54 5.33 5.14 -13.89
CA ASN A 54 5.50 5.48 -15.30
C ASN A 54 4.18 5.84 -16.00
N GLY A 55 3.04 5.54 -15.34
CA GLY A 55 1.72 5.67 -15.89
C GLY A 55 1.24 4.44 -16.64
N PRO A 56 0.08 4.52 -17.29
CA PRO A 56 -0.50 3.39 -17.98
C PRO A 56 0.51 2.74 -18.93
N PHE A 57 0.63 1.42 -18.82
CA PHE A 57 1.53 0.65 -19.70
C PHE A 57 0.89 0.52 -21.08
N GLU A 58 1.57 1.07 -22.08
CA GLU A 58 1.09 1.14 -23.46
C GLU A 58 2.06 0.51 -24.48
N ASP A 59 3.16 -0.09 -24.00
CA ASP A 59 4.19 -0.70 -24.86
C ASP A 59 3.73 -2.08 -25.36
N LEU A 60 3.01 -2.07 -26.49
CA LEU A 60 2.58 -3.30 -27.16
C LEU A 60 3.75 -4.13 -27.67
N ARG A 61 4.91 -3.51 -27.99
CA ARG A 61 6.10 -4.25 -28.44
C ARG A 61 6.70 -5.06 -27.29
N ALA A 62 6.65 -4.55 -26.06
CA ALA A 62 7.08 -5.32 -24.90
C ALA A 62 6.15 -6.52 -24.64
N LEU A 63 4.83 -6.38 -24.89
CA LEU A 63 3.89 -7.51 -24.80
C LEU A 63 4.15 -8.54 -25.92
N GLN A 64 4.49 -8.11 -27.13
CA GLN A 64 4.88 -9.01 -28.23
C GLN A 64 6.21 -9.72 -27.96
N TRP A 65 7.13 -9.06 -27.26
CA TRP A 65 8.44 -9.58 -26.92
C TRP A 65 8.37 -10.68 -25.86
N ALA A 66 7.47 -10.59 -24.89
CA ALA A 66 7.42 -11.47 -23.75
C ALA A 66 6.87 -12.86 -24.09
N ASP A 67 7.47 -13.90 -23.53
CA ASP A 67 6.95 -15.28 -23.52
C ASP A 67 6.06 -15.50 -22.28
N LEU A 68 6.39 -14.84 -21.17
CA LEU A 68 5.61 -14.82 -19.93
C LEU A 68 5.38 -13.38 -19.46
N LEU A 69 4.13 -13.04 -19.17
CA LEU A 69 3.72 -11.79 -18.52
C LEU A 69 3.35 -12.07 -17.07
N VAL A 70 4.04 -11.43 -16.14
CA VAL A 70 3.75 -11.51 -14.69
C VAL A 70 3.13 -10.21 -14.24
N LEU A 71 1.91 -10.27 -13.74
CA LEU A 71 1.12 -9.13 -13.28
C LEU A 71 1.06 -9.10 -11.75
N THR A 72 1.31 -7.96 -11.17
CA THR A 72 1.14 -7.71 -9.73
C THR A 72 0.52 -6.34 -9.50
N GLY A 73 -0.09 -6.12 -8.34
CA GLY A 73 -0.71 -4.84 -7.98
C GLY A 73 -1.58 -4.96 -6.75
N LEU A 74 -2.08 -3.83 -6.27
CA LEU A 74 -3.03 -3.76 -5.16
C LEU A 74 -4.44 -4.14 -5.62
N ASN A 75 -5.35 -4.37 -4.69
CA ASN A 75 -6.72 -4.79 -4.96
C ASN A 75 -7.44 -3.95 -6.04
N PRO A 76 -7.37 -2.61 -6.04
CA PRO A 76 -8.03 -1.81 -7.08
C PRO A 76 -7.44 -2.00 -8.49
N ALA A 77 -6.28 -2.64 -8.64
CA ALA A 77 -5.62 -2.84 -9.93
C ALA A 77 -6.14 -4.06 -10.73
N PHE A 78 -7.06 -4.85 -10.19
CA PHE A 78 -7.52 -6.08 -10.82
C PHE A 78 -8.10 -5.88 -12.23
N ASP A 79 -8.97 -4.86 -12.40
CA ASP A 79 -9.52 -4.54 -13.72
C ASP A 79 -8.41 -4.18 -14.70
N ARG A 80 -7.38 -3.47 -14.23
CA ARG A 80 -6.23 -3.14 -15.06
C ARG A 80 -5.42 -4.38 -15.45
N MET A 81 -5.26 -5.34 -14.54
CA MET A 81 -4.60 -6.63 -14.87
C MET A 81 -5.38 -7.39 -15.93
N LYS A 82 -6.72 -7.46 -15.85
CA LYS A 82 -7.56 -8.06 -16.90
C LYS A 82 -7.32 -7.41 -18.25
N GLN A 83 -7.31 -6.08 -18.31
CA GLN A 83 -7.13 -5.32 -19.55
C GLN A 83 -5.74 -5.53 -20.17
N VAL A 84 -4.69 -5.50 -19.36
CA VAL A 84 -3.33 -5.78 -19.84
C VAL A 84 -3.24 -7.20 -20.39
N THR A 85 -3.89 -8.17 -19.74
CA THR A 85 -3.99 -9.54 -20.25
C THR A 85 -4.66 -9.60 -21.62
N ALA A 86 -5.78 -8.88 -21.81
CA ALA A 86 -6.46 -8.82 -23.09
C ALA A 86 -5.58 -8.18 -24.18
N TYR A 87 -4.87 -7.10 -23.86
CA TYR A 87 -3.91 -6.48 -24.79
C TYR A 87 -2.78 -7.44 -25.14
N ALA A 88 -2.21 -8.12 -24.13
CA ALA A 88 -1.13 -9.07 -24.35
C ALA A 88 -1.57 -10.20 -25.30
N ARG A 89 -2.71 -10.83 -25.03
CA ARG A 89 -3.26 -11.92 -25.85
C ARG A 89 -3.72 -11.46 -27.24
N ALA A 90 -4.09 -10.18 -27.41
CA ALA A 90 -4.46 -9.62 -28.70
C ALA A 90 -3.25 -9.45 -29.62
N VAL A 91 -2.07 -9.11 -29.08
CA VAL A 91 -0.84 -8.87 -29.85
C VAL A 91 0.14 -10.04 -29.84
N ASN A 92 -0.02 -10.96 -28.89
CA ASN A 92 0.78 -12.18 -28.75
C ASN A 92 -0.12 -13.33 -28.26
N PRO A 93 -0.80 -14.05 -29.16
CA PRO A 93 -1.74 -15.10 -28.79
C PRO A 93 -1.14 -16.27 -28.00
N GLY A 94 0.18 -16.44 -28.05
CA GLY A 94 0.89 -17.52 -27.34
C GLY A 94 1.45 -17.11 -25.97
N ILE A 95 1.20 -15.87 -25.52
CA ILE A 95 1.73 -15.40 -24.24
C ILE A 95 1.07 -16.10 -23.07
N VAL A 96 1.88 -16.55 -22.11
CA VAL A 96 1.41 -17.05 -20.82
C VAL A 96 1.30 -15.88 -19.85
N VAL A 97 0.21 -15.84 -19.07
CA VAL A 97 -0.03 -14.75 -18.12
C VAL A 97 -0.19 -15.30 -16.70
N ALA A 98 0.69 -14.85 -15.80
CA ALA A 98 0.62 -15.12 -14.37
C ALA A 98 0.21 -13.87 -13.62
N MET A 99 -0.60 -14.03 -12.56
CA MET A 99 -0.93 -12.93 -11.66
C MET A 99 -0.63 -13.30 -10.22
N GLY A 100 -0.20 -12.31 -9.44
CA GLY A 100 0.03 -12.40 -8.01
C GLY A 100 -0.40 -11.13 -7.28
N GLY A 101 -0.21 -11.15 -5.97
CA GLY A 101 -0.62 -10.08 -5.08
C GLY A 101 -1.87 -10.45 -4.27
N PRO A 102 -2.42 -9.51 -3.45
CA PRO A 102 -3.47 -9.83 -2.48
C PRO A 102 -4.70 -10.51 -3.09
N LEU A 103 -5.11 -10.12 -4.29
CA LEU A 103 -6.31 -10.67 -4.92
C LEU A 103 -6.17 -12.10 -5.42
N ALA A 104 -4.96 -12.55 -5.73
CA ALA A 104 -4.75 -13.96 -6.06
C ALA A 104 -5.18 -14.90 -4.93
N ARG A 105 -5.13 -14.39 -3.69
CA ARG A 105 -5.58 -15.11 -2.49
C ARG A 105 -7.05 -14.87 -2.16
N MET A 106 -7.55 -13.64 -2.37
CA MET A 106 -8.92 -13.27 -2.05
C MET A 106 -9.92 -13.77 -3.09
N LEU A 107 -9.53 -13.80 -4.35
CA LEU A 107 -10.37 -14.14 -5.49
C LEU A 107 -9.69 -15.21 -6.38
N PRO A 108 -9.29 -16.37 -5.84
CA PRO A 108 -8.55 -17.36 -6.61
C PRO A 108 -9.39 -17.97 -7.76
N ASN A 109 -10.69 -18.22 -7.54
CA ASN A 109 -11.57 -18.83 -8.53
C ASN A 109 -11.91 -17.84 -9.65
N LEU A 110 -12.25 -16.61 -9.28
CA LEU A 110 -12.48 -15.55 -10.26
C LEU A 110 -11.20 -15.27 -11.08
N SER A 111 -10.04 -15.22 -10.43
CA SER A 111 -8.76 -14.93 -11.10
C SER A 111 -8.43 -15.98 -12.16
N ARG A 112 -8.72 -17.25 -11.94
CA ARG A 112 -8.51 -18.34 -12.93
C ARG A 112 -9.33 -18.20 -14.20
N ARG A 113 -10.37 -17.35 -14.22
CA ARG A 113 -11.11 -17.05 -15.46
C ARG A 113 -10.32 -16.16 -16.43
N TYR A 114 -9.33 -15.42 -15.91
CA TYR A 114 -8.60 -14.40 -16.67
C TYR A 114 -7.12 -14.70 -16.87
N PHE A 115 -6.48 -15.43 -15.94
CA PHE A 115 -5.05 -15.66 -15.91
C PHE A 115 -4.72 -17.15 -15.98
N ASP A 116 -3.61 -17.49 -16.62
CA ASP A 116 -3.18 -18.89 -16.79
C ASP A 116 -2.61 -19.44 -15.47
N TYR A 117 -1.90 -18.58 -14.71
CA TYR A 117 -1.40 -18.90 -13.37
C TYR A 117 -1.85 -17.87 -12.35
N VAL A 118 -2.35 -18.34 -11.21
CA VAL A 118 -2.79 -17.51 -10.08
C VAL A 118 -1.93 -17.84 -8.86
N CYS A 119 -1.05 -16.89 -8.49
CA CYS A 119 -0.06 -17.06 -7.43
C CYS A 119 -0.61 -16.55 -6.11
N SER A 120 -1.21 -17.42 -5.31
CA SER A 120 -1.72 -17.11 -3.97
C SER A 120 -0.64 -17.21 -2.87
N GLY A 121 0.54 -17.71 -3.21
CA GLY A 121 1.70 -17.80 -2.34
C GLY A 121 2.47 -16.49 -2.19
N ASP A 122 3.71 -16.58 -1.73
CA ASP A 122 4.63 -15.46 -1.64
C ASP A 122 5.45 -15.30 -2.94
N VAL A 123 6.36 -14.34 -2.99
CA VAL A 123 7.15 -14.00 -4.19
C VAL A 123 7.97 -15.19 -4.72
N GLU A 124 8.35 -16.12 -3.86
CA GLU A 124 9.05 -17.34 -4.22
C GLU A 124 8.27 -18.23 -5.20
N GLN A 125 6.93 -18.11 -5.22
CA GLN A 125 6.10 -18.89 -6.13
C GLN A 125 6.36 -18.58 -7.61
N ILE A 126 6.99 -17.44 -7.92
CA ILE A 126 7.36 -17.11 -9.31
C ILE A 126 8.27 -18.15 -9.93
N THR A 127 9.18 -18.75 -9.16
CA THR A 127 10.09 -19.79 -9.66
C THR A 127 9.32 -21.03 -10.14
N SER A 128 8.32 -21.45 -9.35
CA SER A 128 7.45 -22.57 -9.73
C SER A 128 6.65 -22.29 -11.02
N VAL A 129 6.23 -21.05 -11.23
CA VAL A 129 5.53 -20.65 -12.47
C VAL A 129 6.49 -20.70 -13.65
N VAL A 130 7.70 -20.15 -13.50
CA VAL A 130 8.72 -20.14 -14.55
C VAL A 130 9.13 -21.56 -14.91
N ASP A 131 9.35 -22.42 -13.90
CA ASP A 131 9.67 -23.83 -14.11
C ASP A 131 8.53 -24.61 -14.78
N ALA A 132 7.27 -24.29 -14.48
CA ALA A 132 6.12 -24.91 -15.13
C ALA A 132 6.00 -24.53 -16.61
N VAL A 133 6.40 -23.29 -16.96
CA VAL A 133 6.30 -22.78 -18.34
C VAL A 133 7.50 -23.15 -19.20
N PHE A 134 8.71 -23.12 -18.63
CA PHE A 134 9.96 -23.23 -19.39
C PHE A 134 10.85 -24.43 -18.99
N GLY A 135 10.47 -25.17 -17.97
CA GLY A 135 11.29 -26.20 -17.35
C GLY A 135 12.14 -25.67 -16.18
N PRO A 136 12.79 -26.56 -15.41
CA PRO A 136 13.56 -26.19 -14.22
C PRO A 136 14.88 -25.48 -14.56
N GLY A 137 15.46 -24.79 -13.55
CA GLY A 137 16.81 -24.22 -13.63
C GLY A 137 16.85 -22.71 -13.83
N HIS A 138 15.76 -22.00 -13.53
CA HIS A 138 15.67 -20.55 -13.70
C HIS A 138 15.65 -19.77 -12.37
N ALA A 139 15.66 -20.47 -11.22
CA ALA A 139 15.70 -19.83 -9.91
C ALA A 139 17.11 -19.29 -9.62
N ALA A 140 17.17 -18.12 -8.97
CA ALA A 140 18.43 -17.57 -8.47
C ALA A 140 18.87 -18.30 -7.21
N ASP A 141 20.15 -18.66 -7.10
CA ASP A 141 20.72 -19.29 -5.89
C ASP A 141 20.68 -18.36 -4.68
N MET A 142 20.91 -17.07 -4.91
CA MET A 142 20.86 -16.02 -3.90
C MET A 142 19.97 -14.87 -4.38
N PRO A 143 18.67 -14.88 -4.07
CA PRO A 143 17.76 -13.86 -4.51
C PRO A 143 18.13 -12.46 -3.98
N ILE A 144 18.29 -11.50 -4.87
CA ILE A 144 18.52 -10.08 -4.55
C ILE A 144 17.61 -9.23 -5.42
N PRO A 145 16.85 -8.27 -4.84
CA PRO A 145 15.97 -7.42 -5.63
C PRO A 145 16.70 -6.69 -6.75
N ARG A 146 16.21 -6.79 -7.98
CA ARG A 146 16.79 -6.23 -9.20
C ARG A 146 16.40 -4.76 -9.37
N HIS A 147 16.86 -3.92 -8.44
CA HIS A 147 16.64 -2.46 -8.48
C HIS A 147 17.28 -1.79 -9.71
N ASP A 148 18.26 -2.42 -10.31
CA ASP A 148 18.93 -1.98 -11.54
C ASP A 148 17.98 -1.96 -12.75
N LEU A 149 16.97 -2.83 -12.78
CA LEU A 149 15.97 -2.90 -13.83
C LEU A 149 14.83 -1.88 -13.69
N LEU A 150 14.71 -1.23 -12.54
CA LEU A 150 13.73 -0.17 -12.32
C LEU A 150 14.41 1.20 -12.46
N PRO A 151 13.85 2.13 -13.25
CA PRO A 151 14.38 3.48 -13.33
C PRO A 151 14.40 4.12 -11.95
N GLY A 152 15.59 4.24 -11.35
CA GLY A 152 15.78 4.50 -9.93
C GLY A 152 15.49 5.93 -9.50
N ASN A 153 14.97 6.10 -8.29
CA ASN A 153 15.16 7.29 -7.49
C ASN A 153 16.52 7.17 -6.78
N ARG A 154 17.47 8.06 -7.10
CA ARG A 154 18.80 8.05 -6.46
C ARG A 154 18.77 8.60 -5.04
N ILE A 155 17.66 9.21 -4.62
CA ILE A 155 17.51 9.82 -3.29
C ILE A 155 16.97 8.78 -2.31
N ILE A 156 15.89 8.06 -2.66
CA ILE A 156 15.25 7.08 -1.77
C ILE A 156 15.43 5.69 -2.37
N GLY A 157 15.98 4.77 -1.58
CA GLY A 157 15.99 3.34 -1.84
C GLY A 157 14.94 2.64 -0.99
N TYR A 158 14.49 1.47 -1.43
CA TYR A 158 13.49 0.68 -0.72
C TYR A 158 14.04 -0.71 -0.46
N ALA A 159 13.88 -1.19 0.78
CA ALA A 159 14.28 -2.53 1.20
C ALA A 159 13.24 -3.09 2.19
N GLU A 160 13.35 -4.35 2.50
CA GLU A 160 12.56 -5.03 3.52
C GLU A 160 13.47 -5.76 4.49
N THR A 161 13.10 -5.76 5.79
CA THR A 161 13.77 -6.57 6.81
C THR A 161 12.87 -7.66 7.35
N SER A 162 11.60 -7.60 6.99
CA SER A 162 10.57 -8.57 7.38
C SER A 162 9.38 -8.51 6.42
N ARG A 163 8.57 -9.55 6.44
CA ARG A 163 7.27 -9.61 5.75
C ARG A 163 6.15 -9.86 6.73
N ASN A 164 4.96 -9.39 6.36
CA ASN A 164 3.72 -9.53 7.10
C ASN A 164 3.73 -8.76 8.44
N CYS A 165 2.64 -8.84 9.18
CA CYS A 165 2.45 -8.12 10.43
C CYS A 165 1.99 -9.09 11.52
N ASN A 166 2.44 -8.86 12.74
CA ASN A 166 2.03 -9.64 13.91
C ASN A 166 0.70 -9.17 14.53
N PHE A 167 0.07 -8.13 13.98
CA PHE A 167 -1.23 -7.61 14.41
C PHE A 167 -2.37 -8.01 13.47
N ARG A 168 -3.61 -7.99 14.00
CA ARG A 168 -4.84 -8.40 13.30
C ARG A 168 -5.89 -7.28 13.35
N CYS A 169 -5.54 -6.10 12.81
CA CYS A 169 -6.48 -4.99 12.70
C CYS A 169 -7.63 -5.35 11.76
N SER A 170 -8.87 -5.01 12.14
CA SER A 170 -10.08 -5.47 11.44
C SER A 170 -10.21 -4.98 9.99
N PHE A 171 -9.57 -3.86 9.64
CA PHE A 171 -9.60 -3.23 8.32
C PHE A 171 -8.41 -3.58 7.44
N CYS A 172 -7.36 -4.21 8.00
CA CYS A 172 -6.07 -4.32 7.35
C CYS A 172 -6.00 -5.52 6.38
N ALA A 173 -5.50 -5.27 5.17
CA ALA A 173 -5.28 -6.31 4.17
C ALA A 173 -4.38 -7.45 4.68
N MET A 174 -3.40 -7.16 5.55
CA MET A 174 -2.56 -8.21 6.16
C MET A 174 -3.35 -9.19 7.03
N THR A 175 -4.45 -8.73 7.63
CA THR A 175 -5.38 -9.62 8.36
C THR A 175 -6.12 -10.55 7.41
N ALA A 176 -6.53 -10.04 6.24
CA ALA A 176 -7.17 -10.84 5.20
C ALA A 176 -6.20 -11.86 4.58
N GLU A 177 -4.95 -11.48 4.37
CA GLU A 177 -3.92 -12.38 3.82
C GLU A 177 -3.57 -13.53 4.78
N ASP A 178 -3.81 -13.38 6.08
CA ASP A 178 -3.63 -14.38 7.14
C ASP A 178 -2.25 -15.07 7.11
N ARG A 179 -1.20 -14.32 6.78
CA ARG A 179 0.18 -14.80 6.74
C ARG A 179 0.88 -14.56 8.06
N GLN A 180 1.78 -15.49 8.43
CA GLN A 180 2.62 -15.31 9.60
C GLN A 180 3.70 -14.26 9.34
N PHE A 181 4.09 -13.55 10.40
CA PHE A 181 5.25 -12.67 10.38
C PHE A 181 6.52 -13.47 10.12
N MET A 182 7.39 -12.98 9.25
CA MET A 182 8.68 -13.55 8.92
C MET A 182 9.75 -12.46 8.90
N ALA A 183 10.81 -12.63 9.68
CA ALA A 183 11.99 -11.77 9.62
C ALA A 183 13.01 -12.35 8.63
N TYR A 184 13.66 -11.48 7.87
CA TYR A 184 14.80 -11.87 7.03
C TYR A 184 16.04 -12.13 7.87
N ASP A 185 16.93 -12.97 7.35
CA ASP A 185 18.30 -13.04 7.84
C ASP A 185 19.01 -11.69 7.70
N LEU A 186 19.85 -11.34 8.65
CA LEU A 186 20.55 -10.05 8.64
C LEU A 186 21.54 -9.91 7.49
N ASP A 187 22.09 -11.00 6.98
CA ASP A 187 22.94 -10.98 5.80
C ASP A 187 22.13 -10.72 4.52
N ASP A 188 20.89 -11.19 4.44
CA ASP A 188 19.96 -10.83 3.36
C ASP A 188 19.61 -9.35 3.40
N VAL A 189 19.35 -8.81 4.59
CA VAL A 189 19.11 -7.36 4.75
C VAL A 189 20.33 -6.55 4.30
N ARG A 190 21.54 -6.98 4.69
CA ARG A 190 22.79 -6.36 4.25
C ARG A 190 22.90 -6.37 2.72
N ARG A 191 22.72 -7.54 2.09
CA ARG A 191 22.80 -7.69 0.63
C ARG A 191 21.81 -6.80 -0.12
N GLN A 192 20.56 -6.71 0.37
CA GLN A 192 19.56 -5.81 -0.20
C GLN A 192 20.01 -4.34 -0.19
N ILE A 193 20.54 -3.86 0.97
CA ILE A 193 21.01 -2.49 1.11
C ILE A 193 22.23 -2.23 0.20
N GLU A 194 23.16 -3.17 0.11
CA GLU A 194 24.34 -3.04 -0.74
C GLU A 194 23.98 -3.03 -2.24
N ALA A 195 22.99 -3.84 -2.64
CA ALA A 195 22.48 -3.86 -4.01
C ALA A 195 21.79 -2.55 -4.43
N LEU A 196 21.22 -1.80 -3.48
CA LEU A 196 20.68 -0.46 -3.76
C LEU A 196 21.78 0.53 -4.19
N GLY A 197 23.03 0.32 -3.75
CA GLY A 197 24.06 1.35 -3.75
C GLY A 197 23.70 2.50 -2.82
N TYR A 198 24.52 3.56 -2.79
CA TYR A 198 24.26 4.70 -1.90
C TYR A 198 22.92 5.37 -2.17
N ARG A 199 22.15 5.60 -1.11
CA ARG A 199 20.92 6.40 -1.12
C ARG A 199 20.94 7.39 0.04
N GLN A 200 20.36 8.58 -0.17
CA GLN A 200 20.18 9.56 0.92
C GLN A 200 19.28 9.02 2.03
N CYS A 201 18.29 8.23 1.66
CA CYS A 201 17.41 7.55 2.60
C CYS A 201 17.11 6.14 2.10
N VAL A 202 17.25 5.13 2.96
CA VAL A 202 16.67 3.79 2.76
C VAL A 202 15.36 3.72 3.52
N MET A 203 14.27 3.49 2.82
CA MET A 203 12.96 3.30 3.44
C MET A 203 12.64 1.81 3.51
N PHE A 204 12.49 1.31 4.73
CA PHE A 204 12.06 -0.06 4.97
C PHE A 204 10.54 -0.16 4.86
N LEU A 205 10.08 -1.02 3.95
CA LEU A 205 8.65 -1.21 3.63
C LEU A 205 8.01 -2.35 4.43
N ASP A 206 8.64 -2.76 5.51
CA ASP A 206 8.07 -3.72 6.46
C ASP A 206 6.69 -3.23 6.93
N GLN A 207 5.71 -4.12 7.01
CA GLN A 207 4.38 -3.78 7.53
C GLN A 207 4.41 -3.45 9.04
N ASN A 208 5.38 -4.04 9.75
CA ASN A 208 5.77 -3.65 11.10
C ASN A 208 7.27 -3.92 11.33
N PHE A 209 8.09 -2.89 11.15
CA PHE A 209 9.55 -3.00 11.27
C PHE A 209 10.01 -3.48 12.65
N PHE A 210 9.24 -3.23 13.71
CA PHE A 210 9.60 -3.62 15.08
C PHE A 210 9.19 -5.06 15.42
N ALA A 211 8.31 -5.71 14.66
CA ALA A 211 7.83 -7.04 14.95
C ALA A 211 8.98 -8.07 15.11
N GLY A 212 8.71 -9.09 15.93
CA GLY A 212 9.67 -10.17 16.19
C GLY A 212 10.40 -10.08 17.54
N PRO A 213 11.33 -11.00 17.79
CA PRO A 213 12.09 -11.04 19.03
C PRO A 213 12.96 -9.80 19.24
N ARG A 214 13.02 -9.30 20.48
CA ARG A 214 13.83 -8.12 20.81
C ARG A 214 15.32 -8.28 20.50
N ALA A 215 15.86 -9.49 20.66
CA ALA A 215 17.25 -9.76 20.32
C ALA A 215 17.52 -9.53 18.81
N HIS A 216 16.59 -9.97 17.95
CA HIS A 216 16.67 -9.75 16.51
C HIS A 216 16.58 -8.25 16.16
N PHE A 217 15.68 -7.52 16.82
CA PHE A 217 15.61 -6.05 16.65
C PHE A 217 16.93 -5.38 17.02
N LYS A 218 17.54 -5.71 18.18
CA LYS A 218 18.83 -5.16 18.59
C LYS A 218 19.95 -5.49 17.60
N ALA A 219 20.00 -6.72 17.12
CA ALA A 219 21.01 -7.14 16.13
C ALA A 219 20.82 -6.39 14.79
N ARG A 220 19.57 -6.17 14.35
CA ARG A 220 19.27 -5.35 13.19
C ARG A 220 19.69 -3.89 13.38
N MET A 221 19.46 -3.30 14.57
CA MET A 221 19.94 -1.94 14.86
C MET A 221 21.47 -1.86 14.83
N ALA A 222 22.17 -2.87 15.33
CA ALA A 222 23.64 -2.94 15.25
C ALA A 222 24.13 -3.06 13.79
N LEU A 223 23.49 -3.88 12.97
CA LEU A 223 23.78 -3.97 11.54
C LEU A 223 23.58 -2.60 10.85
N LEU A 224 22.43 -1.95 11.04
CA LEU A 224 22.13 -0.67 10.41
C LEU A 224 23.09 0.43 10.87
N LYS A 225 23.48 0.45 12.16
CA LYS A 225 24.50 1.35 12.70
C LYS A 225 25.84 1.18 11.96
N GLY A 226 26.31 -0.06 11.82
CA GLY A 226 27.54 -0.35 11.10
C GLY A 226 27.51 0.09 9.62
N LEU A 227 26.39 -0.15 8.93
CA LEU A 227 26.21 0.29 7.54
C LEU A 227 26.13 1.83 7.42
N PHE A 228 25.50 2.49 8.38
CA PHE A 228 25.43 3.96 8.44
C PHE A 228 26.81 4.57 8.68
N GLU A 229 27.60 4.05 9.63
CA GLU A 229 28.97 4.47 9.91
C GLU A 229 29.89 4.26 8.69
N GLN A 230 29.68 3.19 7.92
CA GLN A 230 30.34 2.92 6.64
C GLN A 230 29.81 3.79 5.48
N ARG A 231 28.87 4.70 5.72
CA ARG A 231 28.24 5.56 4.71
C ARG A 231 27.62 4.80 3.54
N LYS A 232 27.01 3.64 3.80
CA LYS A 232 26.26 2.90 2.78
C LYS A 232 24.95 3.62 2.44
N PHE A 233 24.44 4.44 3.34
CA PHE A 233 23.28 5.34 3.14
C PHE A 233 23.40 6.60 4.01
N GLY A 234 22.64 7.65 3.69
CA GLY A 234 22.62 8.92 4.44
C GLY A 234 21.69 8.89 5.65
N GLY A 235 20.77 7.95 5.71
CA GLY A 235 19.82 7.69 6.81
C GLY A 235 18.78 6.68 6.39
N TRP A 236 17.93 6.26 7.33
CA TRP A 236 16.84 5.34 7.03
C TRP A 236 15.52 5.76 7.71
N ALA A 237 14.41 5.25 7.18
CA ALA A 237 13.07 5.39 7.75
C ALA A 237 12.33 4.06 7.65
N ALA A 238 11.32 3.85 8.50
CA ALA A 238 10.55 2.61 8.51
C ALA A 238 9.10 2.82 8.95
N LEU A 239 8.25 1.83 8.62
CA LEU A 239 6.90 1.73 9.15
C LEU A 239 6.95 0.96 10.47
N VAL A 240 6.41 1.55 11.53
CA VAL A 240 6.34 0.95 12.86
C VAL A 240 4.91 1.00 13.39
N THR A 241 4.60 0.12 14.32
CA THR A 241 3.36 0.19 15.10
C THR A 241 3.64 0.74 16.51
N ALA A 242 2.60 1.08 17.26
CA ALA A 242 2.75 1.73 18.57
C ALA A 242 3.51 0.89 19.61
N ASP A 243 3.64 -0.43 19.41
CA ASP A 243 4.46 -1.30 20.25
C ASP A 243 5.96 -0.97 20.21
N PHE A 244 6.45 -0.38 19.13
CA PHE A 244 7.82 0.14 19.02
C PHE A 244 8.15 1.12 20.16
N PHE A 245 7.20 1.96 20.56
CA PHE A 245 7.39 3.02 21.56
C PHE A 245 7.30 2.52 23.00
N LYS A 246 6.96 1.25 23.23
CA LYS A 246 6.97 0.65 24.58
C LYS A 246 8.38 0.35 25.10
N GLY A 247 9.32 0.13 24.19
CA GLY A 247 10.71 -0.14 24.58
C GLY A 247 11.44 1.17 24.87
N ALA A 248 11.91 1.35 26.11
CA ALA A 248 12.53 2.59 26.59
C ALA A 248 13.75 3.04 25.74
N ASP A 249 14.48 2.10 25.15
CA ASP A 249 15.69 2.35 24.35
C ASP A 249 15.46 2.22 22.82
N ASN A 250 14.24 1.91 22.34
CA ASN A 250 14.00 1.66 20.92
C ASN A 250 14.25 2.90 20.06
N VAL A 251 13.78 4.06 20.52
CA VAL A 251 13.93 5.33 19.80
C VAL A 251 15.40 5.75 19.74
N SER A 252 16.16 5.59 20.84
CA SER A 252 17.58 5.89 20.87
C SER A 252 18.40 4.96 19.98
N LEU A 253 18.14 3.64 20.05
CA LEU A 253 18.78 2.64 19.17
C LEU A 253 18.51 2.94 17.68
N ALA A 254 17.27 3.29 17.34
CA ALA A 254 16.92 3.68 15.97
C ALA A 254 17.71 4.92 15.54
N ARG A 255 17.73 5.98 16.37
CA ARG A 255 18.48 7.21 16.07
C ARG A 255 19.97 6.95 15.89
N GLU A 256 20.58 6.20 16.80
CA GLU A 256 22.01 5.86 16.74
C GLU A 256 22.38 5.06 15.49
N SER A 257 21.45 4.27 14.97
CA SER A 257 21.65 3.50 13.73
C SER A 257 21.36 4.30 12.44
N GLY A 258 21.14 5.62 12.55
CA GLY A 258 20.91 6.49 11.40
C GLY A 258 19.44 6.64 11.00
N CYS A 259 18.48 6.28 11.85
CA CYS A 259 17.07 6.57 11.60
C CYS A 259 16.83 8.08 11.57
N ILE A 260 16.12 8.54 10.54
CA ILE A 260 15.71 9.94 10.39
C ILE A 260 14.24 10.16 10.69
N GLY A 261 13.44 9.10 10.63
CA GLY A 261 12.01 9.18 10.91
C GLY A 261 11.30 7.85 10.82
N VAL A 262 10.09 7.85 11.35
CA VAL A 262 9.19 6.70 11.33
C VAL A 262 7.83 7.08 10.79
N PHE A 263 7.15 6.12 10.17
CA PHE A 263 5.74 6.20 9.85
C PHE A 263 4.97 5.24 10.75
N SER A 264 3.87 5.70 11.35
CA SER A 264 2.99 4.84 12.13
C SER A 264 1.52 5.09 11.78
N GLY A 265 0.75 4.03 11.69
CA GLY A 265 -0.70 4.13 11.54
C GLY A 265 -1.32 4.62 12.84
N VAL A 266 -1.62 5.90 12.94
CA VAL A 266 -2.39 6.50 14.06
C VAL A 266 -3.86 6.16 13.88
N GLU A 267 -4.36 6.25 12.69
CA GLU A 267 -5.72 6.05 12.18
C GLU A 267 -6.72 7.07 12.75
N SER A 268 -6.78 7.26 14.07
CA SER A 268 -7.59 8.26 14.75
C SER A 268 -7.03 8.54 16.15
N PHE A 269 -7.23 9.74 16.65
CA PHE A 269 -6.98 10.11 18.07
C PHE A 269 -8.15 9.71 18.98
N SER A 270 -9.30 9.33 18.40
CA SER A 270 -10.45 8.80 19.14
C SER A 270 -10.18 7.37 19.62
N ARG A 271 -10.15 7.15 20.94
CA ARG A 271 -10.01 5.80 21.52
C ARG A 271 -11.15 4.86 21.12
N ALA A 272 -12.36 5.39 20.97
CA ALA A 272 -13.53 4.62 20.52
C ALA A 272 -13.29 4.09 19.11
N GLN A 273 -12.87 4.93 18.19
CA GLN A 273 -12.59 4.55 16.79
C GLN A 273 -11.44 3.55 16.71
N VAL A 274 -10.34 3.77 17.42
CA VAL A 274 -9.20 2.84 17.45
C VAL A 274 -9.62 1.46 17.98
N THR A 275 -10.55 1.42 18.94
CA THR A 275 -11.13 0.19 19.48
C THR A 275 -12.01 -0.51 18.45
N ALA A 276 -12.88 0.22 17.75
CA ALA A 276 -13.76 -0.31 16.69
C ALA A 276 -12.95 -0.93 15.52
N LEU A 277 -11.78 -0.35 15.22
CA LEU A 277 -10.83 -0.85 14.24
C LEU A 277 -9.98 -2.04 14.75
N ASN A 278 -10.19 -2.50 15.98
CA ASN A 278 -9.38 -3.55 16.64
C ASN A 278 -7.87 -3.24 16.61
N LYS A 279 -7.49 -1.98 16.72
CA LYS A 279 -6.09 -1.54 16.72
C LYS A 279 -5.54 -1.37 18.15
N LYS A 280 -5.58 -2.46 18.91
CA LYS A 280 -5.28 -2.51 20.36
C LYS A 280 -3.88 -1.94 20.71
N GLN A 281 -2.90 -2.08 19.83
CA GLN A 281 -1.56 -1.53 20.05
C GLN A 281 -1.55 -0.01 20.22
N ASN A 282 -2.48 0.72 19.59
CA ASN A 282 -2.58 2.17 19.69
C ASN A 282 -3.29 2.65 20.96
N LEU A 283 -3.87 1.74 21.76
CA LEU A 283 -4.56 2.07 23.00
C LEU A 283 -3.63 2.08 24.23
N VAL A 284 -2.40 1.60 24.08
CA VAL A 284 -1.46 1.39 25.19
C VAL A 284 -0.81 2.68 25.66
N LEU A 285 -0.43 3.54 24.71
CA LEU A 285 0.16 4.85 24.97
C LEU A 285 -0.68 5.94 24.31
N PRO A 286 -0.78 7.14 24.93
CA PRO A 286 -1.39 8.28 24.27
C PRO A 286 -0.62 8.61 22.97
N GLN A 287 -1.34 8.66 21.85
CA GLN A 287 -0.70 8.84 20.55
C GLN A 287 0.01 10.19 20.43
N GLU A 288 -0.56 11.24 21.01
CA GLU A 288 0.04 12.57 21.08
C GLU A 288 1.41 12.54 21.80
N GLU A 289 1.49 11.87 22.93
CA GLU A 289 2.73 11.72 23.70
C GLU A 289 3.77 10.91 22.92
N THR A 290 3.33 9.85 22.23
CA THR A 290 4.17 9.03 21.38
C THR A 290 4.80 9.85 20.25
N ILE A 291 3.99 10.66 19.55
CA ILE A 291 4.47 11.54 18.49
C ILE A 291 5.47 12.56 19.03
N ARG A 292 5.10 13.24 20.14
CA ARG A 292 5.94 14.25 20.77
C ARG A 292 7.29 13.69 21.21
N SER A 293 7.29 12.56 21.90
CA SER A 293 8.52 11.91 22.40
C SER A 293 9.46 11.52 21.27
N CYS A 294 8.91 11.07 20.13
CA CYS A 294 9.68 10.77 18.94
C CYS A 294 10.34 12.01 18.35
N LEU A 295 9.61 13.11 18.22
CA LEU A 295 10.09 14.39 17.71
C LEU A 295 11.15 15.02 18.65
N GLU A 296 10.95 14.95 19.96
CA GLU A 296 11.90 15.40 20.97
C GLU A 296 13.20 14.59 20.95
N ALA A 297 13.12 13.30 20.59
CA ALA A 297 14.27 12.45 20.36
C ALA A 297 14.99 12.72 19.01
N GLY A 298 14.49 13.61 18.18
CA GLY A 298 15.09 14.00 16.91
C GLY A 298 14.71 13.13 15.71
N LEU A 299 13.66 12.31 15.83
CA LEU A 299 13.10 11.53 14.73
C LEU A 299 11.80 12.18 14.24
N ILE A 300 11.66 12.40 12.94
CA ILE A 300 10.39 12.85 12.39
C ILE A 300 9.35 11.72 12.48
N PHE A 301 8.14 12.07 12.90
CA PHE A 301 7.04 11.13 13.00
C PHE A 301 5.99 11.45 11.93
N HIS A 302 5.78 10.52 11.02
CA HIS A 302 4.73 10.59 10.01
C HIS A 302 3.58 9.65 10.36
N TYR A 303 2.36 10.04 10.03
CA TYR A 303 1.18 9.20 10.22
C TYR A 303 0.07 9.52 9.22
N GLY A 304 -0.83 8.55 9.05
CA GLY A 304 -2.09 8.71 8.33
C GLY A 304 -3.28 8.71 9.27
N LEU A 305 -4.37 9.31 8.82
CA LEU A 305 -5.69 9.20 9.45
C LEU A 305 -6.66 8.50 8.51
N ILE A 306 -7.52 7.68 9.10
CA ILE A 306 -8.61 6.99 8.40
C ILE A 306 -9.93 7.56 8.90
N PHE A 307 -10.70 8.17 8.01
CA PHE A 307 -12.02 8.71 8.30
C PHE A 307 -13.08 7.65 8.08
N ASP A 308 -13.68 7.17 9.14
CA ASP A 308 -14.75 6.17 9.09
C ASP A 308 -16.11 6.86 9.20
N LEU A 309 -16.64 7.27 8.07
CA LEU A 309 -17.94 7.94 8.00
C LEU A 309 -19.13 7.03 8.39
N VAL A 310 -18.92 5.74 8.59
CA VAL A 310 -19.93 4.81 9.08
C VAL A 310 -20.05 4.86 10.61
N ASP A 311 -18.92 4.92 11.30
CA ASP A 311 -18.87 4.88 12.76
C ASP A 311 -18.61 6.26 13.39
N GLN A 312 -18.28 7.30 12.61
CA GLN A 312 -17.99 8.66 13.08
C GLN A 312 -18.81 9.70 12.30
N THR A 313 -19.32 10.70 12.99
CA THR A 313 -19.96 11.85 12.36
C THR A 313 -18.92 12.78 11.74
N ILE A 314 -19.35 13.60 10.78
CA ILE A 314 -18.50 14.64 10.19
C ILE A 314 -17.99 15.61 11.24
N ASP A 315 -18.81 15.93 12.25
CA ASP A 315 -18.42 16.83 13.34
C ASP A 315 -17.31 16.20 14.20
N ASP A 316 -17.35 14.89 14.48
CA ASP A 316 -16.27 14.18 15.18
C ASP A 316 -14.96 14.29 14.40
N LEU A 317 -15.01 14.07 13.09
CA LEU A 317 -13.84 14.14 12.22
C LEU A 317 -13.26 15.56 12.13
N LEU A 318 -14.12 16.57 12.06
CA LEU A 318 -13.70 17.97 12.05
C LEU A 318 -13.08 18.38 13.39
N ALA A 319 -13.65 17.93 14.51
CA ALA A 319 -13.10 18.18 15.84
C ALA A 319 -11.71 17.55 16.00
N GLU A 320 -11.51 16.33 15.50
CA GLU A 320 -10.20 15.66 15.50
C GLU A 320 -9.15 16.43 14.68
N ILE A 321 -9.52 16.90 13.50
CA ILE A 321 -8.63 17.72 12.66
C ILE A 321 -8.30 19.06 13.33
N GLU A 322 -9.27 19.70 13.98
CA GLU A 322 -9.03 20.95 14.71
C GLU A 322 -8.10 20.75 15.90
N PHE A 323 -8.25 19.65 16.64
CA PHE A 323 -7.34 19.25 17.72
C PHE A 323 -5.89 19.14 17.21
N ILE A 324 -5.68 18.43 16.10
CA ILE A 324 -4.35 18.23 15.50
C ILE A 324 -3.73 19.58 15.10
N VAL A 325 -4.49 20.42 14.39
CA VAL A 325 -4.01 21.72 13.91
C VAL A 325 -3.74 22.72 15.04
N ALA A 326 -4.50 22.63 16.12
CA ALA A 326 -4.27 23.46 17.30
C ALA A 326 -2.99 23.07 18.06
N ASN A 327 -2.52 21.82 17.92
CA ASN A 327 -1.36 21.29 18.64
C ASN A 327 -0.07 21.30 17.82
N PRO A 328 0.79 22.32 17.92
CA PRO A 328 2.03 22.39 17.16
C PRO A 328 3.15 21.47 17.68
N ARG A 329 2.90 20.72 18.76
CA ARG A 329 3.85 19.74 19.31
C ARG A 329 3.78 18.38 18.64
N ILE A 330 2.81 18.18 17.73
CA ILE A 330 2.71 17.00 16.88
C ILE A 330 2.80 17.40 15.40
N THR A 331 3.19 16.47 14.55
CA THR A 331 3.15 16.69 13.09
C THR A 331 1.70 16.74 12.60
N LEU A 332 1.49 17.37 11.46
CA LEU A 332 0.26 17.16 10.69
C LEU A 332 0.28 15.78 10.03
N PRO A 333 -0.89 15.16 9.77
CA PRO A 333 -0.94 13.87 9.08
C PRO A 333 -0.34 13.98 7.68
N SER A 334 0.34 12.91 7.25
CA SER A 334 0.96 12.81 5.93
C SER A 334 -0.07 12.50 4.84
N PHE A 335 -1.15 11.82 5.20
CA PHE A 335 -2.28 11.57 4.31
C PHE A 335 -3.58 11.35 5.12
N LEU A 336 -4.69 11.52 4.43
CA LEU A 336 -6.04 11.22 4.88
C LEU A 336 -6.65 10.22 3.91
N SER A 337 -7.45 9.29 4.42
CA SER A 337 -8.21 8.35 3.60
C SER A 337 -9.57 8.06 4.22
N PHE A 338 -10.54 7.68 3.41
CA PHE A 338 -11.73 7.02 3.93
C PHE A 338 -11.42 5.58 4.31
N THR A 339 -12.19 5.04 5.23
CA THR A 339 -12.12 3.62 5.60
C THR A 339 -12.48 2.76 4.39
N ILE A 340 -11.61 1.81 4.09
CA ILE A 340 -11.83 0.84 3.02
C ILE A 340 -12.18 -0.50 3.67
N PRO A 341 -13.38 -1.04 3.47
CA PRO A 341 -13.70 -2.41 3.83
C PRO A 341 -13.08 -3.36 2.79
N MET A 342 -11.77 -3.62 2.91
CA MET A 342 -11.05 -4.47 1.95
C MET A 342 -11.57 -5.91 1.98
N LEU A 343 -11.68 -6.53 0.81
CA LEU A 343 -12.10 -7.91 0.65
C LEU A 343 -11.32 -8.85 1.58
N GLY A 344 -12.02 -9.80 2.19
CA GLY A 344 -11.41 -10.79 3.10
C GLY A 344 -11.11 -10.25 4.50
N THR A 345 -11.35 -8.97 4.79
CA THR A 345 -11.15 -8.42 6.14
C THR A 345 -12.38 -8.61 7.02
N PRO A 346 -12.21 -8.70 8.36
CA PRO A 346 -13.35 -8.70 9.29
C PRO A 346 -14.26 -7.48 9.11
N LEU A 347 -13.69 -6.32 8.78
CA LEU A 347 -14.46 -5.10 8.51
C LEU A 347 -15.36 -5.27 7.29
N PHE A 348 -14.85 -5.85 6.19
CA PHE A 348 -15.65 -6.11 4.99
C PHE A 348 -16.84 -7.01 5.30
N GLY A 349 -16.59 -8.16 5.95
CA GLY A 349 -17.65 -9.08 6.32
C GLY A 349 -18.70 -8.46 7.27
N ARG A 350 -18.27 -7.57 8.18
CA ARG A 350 -19.18 -6.81 9.06
C ARG A 350 -20.06 -5.86 8.25
N ARG A 351 -19.47 -5.00 7.42
CA ARG A 351 -20.20 -4.00 6.61
C ARG A 351 -21.18 -4.64 5.62
N LEU A 352 -20.80 -5.78 5.04
CA LEU A 352 -21.71 -6.53 4.15
C LEU A 352 -22.90 -7.09 4.92
N ARG A 353 -22.68 -7.78 6.06
CA ARG A 353 -23.76 -8.34 6.88
C ARG A 353 -24.71 -7.28 7.48
N GLU A 354 -24.19 -6.09 7.73
CA GLU A 354 -24.96 -4.94 8.25
C GLU A 354 -25.71 -4.21 7.13
N GLY A 355 -25.56 -4.61 5.85
CA GLY A 355 -26.17 -3.93 4.70
C GLY A 355 -25.64 -2.50 4.51
N LEU A 356 -24.40 -2.25 4.91
CA LEU A 356 -23.80 -0.90 4.89
C LEU A 356 -22.94 -0.63 3.66
N LEU A 357 -22.73 -1.61 2.79
CA LEU A 357 -22.08 -1.36 1.50
C LEU A 357 -23.07 -0.70 0.53
N LEU A 358 -22.56 0.23 -0.26
CA LEU A 358 -23.37 0.87 -1.31
C LEU A 358 -23.64 -0.10 -2.46
N PRO A 359 -24.75 0.05 -3.20
CA PRO A 359 -25.02 -0.71 -4.42
C PRO A 359 -23.97 -0.45 -5.51
N ASN A 360 -23.71 -1.47 -6.33
CA ASN A 360 -22.85 -1.38 -7.52
C ASN A 360 -21.42 -0.88 -7.25
N VAL A 361 -20.87 -1.10 -6.05
CA VAL A 361 -19.48 -0.78 -5.74
C VAL A 361 -18.55 -1.62 -6.61
N LYS A 362 -17.62 -0.97 -7.28
CA LYS A 362 -16.59 -1.64 -8.08
C LYS A 362 -15.35 -1.87 -7.24
N LEU A 363 -14.61 -2.94 -7.48
CA LEU A 363 -13.38 -3.22 -6.73
C LEU A 363 -12.36 -2.06 -6.79
N ARG A 364 -12.27 -1.38 -7.93
CA ARG A 364 -11.39 -0.22 -8.10
C ARG A 364 -11.75 0.96 -7.19
N ASP A 365 -13.00 1.01 -6.69
CA ASP A 365 -13.50 2.09 -5.84
C ASP A 365 -13.07 1.92 -4.39
N MET A 366 -12.53 0.74 -4.03
CA MET A 366 -11.94 0.48 -2.72
C MET A 366 -10.53 1.08 -2.63
N ASP A 367 -10.43 2.37 -2.86
CA ASP A 367 -9.18 3.15 -3.00
C ASP A 367 -8.91 4.12 -1.85
N GLY A 368 -9.78 4.17 -0.84
CA GLY A 368 -9.70 5.09 0.30
C GLY A 368 -10.11 6.53 0.00
N ARG A 369 -10.68 6.77 -1.16
CA ARG A 369 -11.10 8.11 -1.62
C ARG A 369 -12.54 8.16 -2.07
N SER A 370 -13.09 7.02 -2.43
CA SER A 370 -14.50 6.84 -2.76
C SER A 370 -15.31 6.46 -1.53
N LEU A 371 -16.55 6.94 -1.47
CA LEU A 371 -17.52 6.49 -0.48
C LEU A 371 -18.11 5.17 -0.98
N VAL A 372 -17.82 4.09 -0.28
CA VAL A 372 -18.25 2.72 -0.63
C VAL A 372 -19.25 2.16 0.39
N CYS A 373 -19.48 2.89 1.49
CA CYS A 373 -20.44 2.53 2.53
C CYS A 373 -21.42 3.66 2.77
N TYR A 374 -22.58 3.32 3.30
CA TYR A 374 -23.54 4.30 3.81
C TYR A 374 -22.95 5.01 5.04
N PRO A 375 -22.84 6.35 5.03
CA PRO A 375 -22.37 7.11 6.19
C PRO A 375 -23.44 7.20 7.27
N VAL A 376 -23.03 7.48 8.52
CA VAL A 376 -23.97 7.76 9.64
C VAL A 376 -24.68 9.10 9.45
N ASP A 377 -23.99 10.10 8.89
CA ASP A 377 -24.62 11.35 8.47
C ASP A 377 -25.40 11.17 7.14
N ALA A 378 -26.25 12.13 6.80
CA ALA A 378 -26.89 12.15 5.51
C ALA A 378 -25.85 12.07 4.37
N ILE A 379 -26.12 11.26 3.35
CA ILE A 379 -25.16 10.97 2.28
C ILE A 379 -24.73 12.24 1.53
N GLU A 380 -25.62 13.21 1.38
CA GLU A 380 -25.34 14.50 0.77
C GLU A 380 -24.31 15.30 1.57
N ASN A 381 -24.36 15.23 2.91
CA ASN A 381 -23.39 15.85 3.80
C ASN A 381 -22.03 15.17 3.67
N ALA A 382 -21.98 13.85 3.57
CA ALA A 382 -20.75 13.10 3.35
C ALA A 382 -20.11 13.43 2.00
N ILE A 383 -20.90 13.56 0.93
CA ILE A 383 -20.42 14.00 -0.39
C ILE A 383 -19.87 15.43 -0.32
N ALA A 384 -20.59 16.34 0.35
CA ALA A 384 -20.14 17.72 0.54
C ALA A 384 -18.85 17.80 1.36
N PHE A 385 -18.71 16.96 2.40
CA PHE A 385 -17.50 16.84 3.20
C PHE A 385 -16.32 16.34 2.35
N ALA A 386 -16.50 15.29 1.55
CA ALA A 386 -15.49 14.77 0.64
C ALA A 386 -15.04 15.83 -0.37
N ALA A 387 -15.99 16.57 -0.96
CA ALA A 387 -15.69 17.68 -1.85
C ALA A 387 -14.94 18.83 -1.17
N ARG A 388 -15.23 19.07 0.12
CA ARG A 388 -14.51 20.04 0.94
C ARG A 388 -13.09 19.58 1.25
N MET A 389 -12.89 18.28 1.50
CA MET A 389 -11.55 17.71 1.67
C MET A 389 -10.65 17.99 0.47
N ASP A 390 -11.16 17.87 -0.76
CA ASP A 390 -10.41 18.15 -1.97
C ASP A 390 -9.93 19.61 -2.08
N LYS A 391 -10.71 20.54 -1.53
CA LYS A 391 -10.40 21.96 -1.51
C LYS A 391 -9.54 22.39 -0.31
N GLY A 392 -9.28 21.46 0.61
CA GLY A 392 -8.62 21.68 1.90
C GLY A 392 -9.63 21.95 3.02
N LEU A 393 -9.63 21.08 4.04
CA LEU A 393 -10.50 21.20 5.24
C LEU A 393 -10.10 22.39 6.11
N ILE A 394 -8.84 22.79 6.06
CA ILE A 394 -8.23 23.76 6.96
C ILE A 394 -7.76 24.97 6.18
N SER A 395 -8.01 26.16 6.71
CA SER A 395 -7.52 27.37 6.07
C SER A 395 -5.98 27.40 5.99
N LYS A 396 -5.46 27.88 4.88
CA LYS A 396 -4.01 28.02 4.66
C LYS A 396 -3.32 28.82 5.78
N ARG A 397 -4.05 29.79 6.37
CA ARG A 397 -3.54 30.59 7.51
C ARG A 397 -3.33 29.72 8.76
N LYS A 398 -4.30 28.86 9.11
CA LYS A 398 -4.16 27.91 10.25
C LYS A 398 -3.01 26.94 10.03
N LEU A 399 -2.87 26.39 8.81
CA LEU A 399 -1.77 25.48 8.45
C LEU A 399 -0.40 26.16 8.51
N ALA A 400 -0.28 27.38 8.00
CA ALA A 400 0.95 28.16 8.06
C ALA A 400 1.32 28.49 9.52
N ALA A 401 0.35 28.84 10.35
CA ALA A 401 0.56 29.11 11.77
C ALA A 401 1.01 27.85 12.53
N HIS A 402 0.43 26.67 12.21
CA HIS A 402 0.90 25.39 12.76
C HIS A 402 2.32 25.10 12.32
N ALA A 403 2.62 25.17 11.02
CA ALA A 403 3.94 24.89 10.45
C ALA A 403 5.02 25.79 11.07
N TRP A 404 4.74 27.08 11.25
CA TRP A 404 5.66 28.00 11.90
C TRP A 404 5.94 27.63 13.35
N ARG A 405 4.90 27.35 14.14
CA ARG A 405 5.04 26.94 15.54
C ARG A 405 5.76 25.60 15.66
N PHE A 406 5.43 24.62 14.82
CA PHE A 406 6.14 23.34 14.72
C PHE A 406 7.64 23.55 14.43
N PHE A 407 7.96 24.39 13.46
CA PHE A 407 9.36 24.74 13.16
C PHE A 407 10.06 25.34 14.40
N CYS A 408 9.43 26.29 15.07
CA CYS A 408 10.00 26.89 16.30
C CYS A 408 10.26 25.85 17.39
N CYS A 409 9.36 24.87 17.56
CA CYS A 409 9.50 23.80 18.57
C CYS A 409 10.67 22.86 18.26
N TYR A 410 10.89 22.52 16.98
CA TYR A 410 11.76 21.38 16.66
C TYR A 410 12.98 21.70 15.78
N ARG A 411 13.23 22.98 15.43
CA ARG A 411 14.36 23.38 14.59
C ARG A 411 15.75 23.02 15.16
N ALA A 412 15.87 22.89 16.47
CA ALA A 412 17.10 22.53 17.15
C ALA A 412 17.25 21.00 17.32
N THR A 413 16.16 20.25 17.21
CA THR A 413 16.12 18.83 17.56
C THR A 413 16.10 17.95 16.32
N LEU A 414 15.28 18.30 15.33
CA LEU A 414 15.14 17.53 14.09
C LEU A 414 16.28 17.87 13.11
N SER A 415 16.65 16.86 12.32
CA SER A 415 17.52 17.07 11.16
C SER A 415 16.86 18.00 10.13
N ARG A 416 17.65 18.62 9.23
CA ARG A 416 17.11 19.45 8.14
C ARG A 416 16.09 18.69 7.28
N TRP A 417 16.35 17.41 6.99
CA TRP A 417 15.43 16.56 6.24
C TRP A 417 14.17 16.24 7.02
N GLY A 418 14.29 15.97 8.33
CA GLY A 418 13.13 15.77 9.21
C GLY A 418 12.23 16.99 9.28
N LEU A 419 12.83 18.20 9.44
CA LEU A 419 12.07 19.46 9.43
C LEU A 419 11.34 19.68 8.10
N LEU A 420 12.06 19.57 6.98
CA LEU A 420 11.48 19.76 5.65
C LEU A 420 10.34 18.76 5.40
N SER A 421 10.51 17.51 5.81
CA SER A 421 9.49 16.47 5.68
C SER A 421 8.27 16.76 6.54
N GLY A 422 8.45 17.16 7.81
CA GLY A 422 7.35 17.54 8.69
C GLY A 422 6.58 18.78 8.22
N LEU A 423 7.30 19.81 7.73
CA LEU A 423 6.69 21.00 7.12
C LEU A 423 5.97 20.65 5.81
N GLY A 424 6.46 19.66 5.06
CA GLY A 424 5.81 19.14 3.85
C GLY A 424 4.39 18.63 4.10
N ASN A 425 4.08 18.13 5.30
CA ASN A 425 2.74 17.70 5.66
C ASN A 425 1.72 18.87 5.65
N ALA A 426 2.15 20.09 5.99
CA ALA A 426 1.29 21.28 5.87
C ALA A 426 0.91 21.56 4.42
N TRP A 427 1.84 21.34 3.48
CA TRP A 427 1.54 21.42 2.04
C TRP A 427 0.55 20.33 1.62
N THR A 428 0.75 19.08 2.04
CA THR A 428 -0.15 17.97 1.75
C THR A 428 -1.55 18.25 2.27
N MET A 429 -1.68 18.76 3.50
CA MET A 429 -2.96 19.12 4.10
C MET A 429 -3.64 20.32 3.45
N SER A 430 -2.88 21.27 2.87
CA SER A 430 -3.44 22.40 2.14
C SER A 430 -3.93 22.05 0.74
N HIS A 431 -3.43 20.94 0.20
CA HIS A 431 -3.78 20.42 -1.13
C HIS A 431 -4.01 18.91 -1.01
N PRO A 432 -4.97 18.46 -0.21
CA PRO A 432 -5.28 17.03 -0.13
C PRO A 432 -5.75 16.63 -1.52
N ARG A 433 -4.90 15.90 -2.22
CA ARG A 433 -5.17 15.44 -3.58
C ARG A 433 -6.06 14.19 -3.53
N PHE A 434 -7.26 14.35 -3.07
CA PHE A 434 -8.31 13.39 -3.37
C PHE A 434 -8.66 13.47 -4.87
N GLY A 435 -8.11 14.47 -5.57
CA GLY A 435 -8.41 14.89 -6.86
C GLY A 435 -7.48 14.53 -7.99
N SER A 436 -8.07 14.04 -9.06
CA SER A 436 -7.38 13.85 -10.31
C SER A 436 -6.99 15.20 -10.92
N ASN A 437 -5.69 15.46 -11.01
CA ASN A 437 -5.14 16.23 -12.11
C ASN A 437 -4.54 15.21 -13.10
N GLY A 438 -5.35 14.23 -13.52
CA GLY A 438 -4.89 13.19 -14.44
C GLY A 438 -4.33 13.84 -15.69
N ARG A 439 -3.16 13.36 -16.15
CA ARG A 439 -2.61 13.77 -17.45
C ARG A 439 -3.52 13.37 -18.61
N ASP A 440 -4.52 12.55 -18.36
CA ASP A 440 -5.50 12.07 -19.36
C ASP A 440 -6.59 13.09 -19.68
N GLY A 441 -6.46 14.35 -19.24
CA GLY A 441 -7.38 15.42 -19.58
C GLY A 441 -8.77 15.32 -18.94
N ILE A 442 -8.99 14.40 -18.01
CA ILE A 442 -10.21 14.33 -17.21
C ILE A 442 -10.17 15.51 -16.24
N ARG A 443 -10.77 16.61 -16.66
CA ARG A 443 -10.95 17.77 -15.80
C ARG A 443 -12.16 17.56 -14.92
N PRO A 444 -12.11 17.95 -13.64
CA PRO A 444 -13.31 18.02 -12.80
C PRO A 444 -14.40 18.75 -13.59
N GLY A 445 -15.55 18.12 -13.81
CA GLY A 445 -16.71 18.72 -14.46
C GLY A 445 -16.95 18.37 -15.94
N ARG A 446 -16.15 17.54 -16.62
CA ARG A 446 -16.45 17.15 -18.01
C ARG A 446 -16.57 15.65 -18.14
N GLU A 447 -16.22 14.74 -18.03
CA GLU A 447 -16.44 13.30 -17.89
C GLU A 447 -15.77 12.87 -16.59
N GLY A 448 -16.55 12.46 -15.64
CA GLY A 448 -16.01 12.07 -14.36
C GLY A 448 -15.88 13.27 -13.43
N CYS A 449 -16.97 14.02 -13.28
CA CYS A 449 -17.24 14.61 -11.98
C CYS A 449 -16.98 13.51 -10.96
N ARG A 450 -16.06 13.74 -10.05
CA ARG A 450 -15.89 12.85 -8.94
C ARG A 450 -17.22 12.72 -8.26
N SER A 451 -17.86 11.60 -8.53
CA SER A 451 -18.81 11.12 -7.60
C SER A 451 -18.00 10.50 -6.47
N TYR A 452 -18.08 11.07 -5.29
CA TYR A 452 -17.55 10.44 -4.10
C TYR A 452 -18.33 9.17 -3.73
N LEU A 453 -19.48 8.97 -4.38
CA LEU A 453 -20.19 7.71 -4.39
C LEU A 453 -19.64 6.84 -5.51
N ALA A 454 -18.96 5.77 -5.16
CA ALA A 454 -18.40 4.80 -6.10
C ALA A 454 -19.44 4.28 -7.08
N SER A 455 -20.63 3.94 -6.57
CA SER A 455 -21.74 3.40 -7.36
C SER A 455 -22.27 4.34 -8.44
N SER A 456 -22.14 5.66 -8.29
CA SER A 456 -22.63 6.65 -9.23
C SER A 456 -21.56 7.19 -10.17
N GLU A 457 -20.29 6.80 -10.01
CA GLU A 457 -19.21 7.23 -10.89
C GLU A 457 -19.35 6.58 -12.27
N PRO A 458 -19.38 7.37 -13.36
CA PRO A 458 -19.44 6.79 -14.70
C PRO A 458 -18.19 5.98 -15.03
N LEU A 459 -18.34 4.97 -15.86
CA LEU A 459 -17.24 4.17 -16.37
C LEU A 459 -16.32 5.06 -17.22
N GLY A 460 -15.06 5.19 -16.79
CA GLY A 460 -14.05 6.00 -17.49
C GLY A 460 -13.43 5.30 -18.69
N SER A 461 -12.45 5.95 -19.31
CA SER A 461 -11.69 5.43 -20.46
C SER A 461 -10.98 4.11 -20.18
N LEU A 462 -10.76 3.76 -18.91
CA LEU A 462 -10.20 2.47 -18.49
C LEU A 462 -10.96 1.28 -19.11
N TYR A 463 -12.28 1.37 -19.21
CA TYR A 463 -13.14 0.28 -19.71
C TYR A 463 -13.34 0.31 -21.23
N ARG A 464 -12.61 1.16 -21.96
CA ARG A 464 -12.64 1.22 -23.42
C ARG A 464 -11.32 0.71 -24.01
N PRO A 465 -11.35 -0.34 -24.85
CA PRO A 465 -10.14 -0.82 -25.51
C PRO A 465 -9.51 0.27 -26.40
N ARG A 466 -8.17 0.41 -26.31
CA ARG A 466 -7.41 1.34 -27.17
C ARG A 466 -6.98 0.74 -28.51
N ILE A 467 -7.06 -0.59 -28.63
CA ILE A 467 -6.80 -1.34 -29.86
C ILE A 467 -7.96 -2.29 -30.09
N ARG A 468 -8.02 -2.86 -31.29
CA ARG A 468 -9.01 -3.90 -31.59
C ARG A 468 -8.73 -5.13 -30.74
N ILE A 469 -9.70 -5.51 -29.92
CA ILE A 469 -9.65 -6.67 -29.04
C ILE A 469 -10.55 -7.77 -29.63
N PRO A 470 -10.09 -9.04 -29.72
CA PRO A 470 -10.93 -10.17 -30.08
C PRO A 470 -12.16 -10.27 -29.16
N GLU A 471 -13.31 -10.66 -29.71
CA GLU A 471 -14.60 -10.72 -28.98
C GLU A 471 -14.49 -11.50 -27.66
N ARG A 472 -13.79 -12.64 -27.67
CA ARG A 472 -13.57 -13.49 -26.49
C ARG A 472 -12.89 -12.78 -25.30
N TYR A 473 -12.28 -11.59 -25.49
CA TYR A 473 -11.63 -10.82 -24.44
C TYR A 473 -12.38 -9.54 -24.07
N ARG A 474 -13.59 -9.29 -24.59
CA ARG A 474 -14.36 -8.09 -24.26
C ARG A 474 -14.69 -8.00 -22.77
N GLY A 475 -15.05 -9.12 -22.13
CA GLY A 475 -15.32 -9.15 -20.69
C GLY A 475 -14.14 -8.74 -19.80
N HIS A 476 -12.89 -8.69 -20.34
CA HIS A 476 -11.73 -8.15 -19.63
C HIS A 476 -11.82 -6.63 -19.42
N PHE A 477 -12.68 -5.94 -20.16
CA PHE A 477 -12.92 -4.50 -20.05
C PHE A 477 -14.16 -4.14 -19.25
N GLU A 478 -14.87 -5.13 -18.73
CA GLU A 478 -15.96 -4.89 -17.80
C GLU A 478 -15.42 -4.68 -16.38
N PRO A 479 -15.99 -3.75 -15.60
CA PRO A 479 -15.57 -3.55 -14.22
C PRO A 479 -15.94 -4.76 -13.38
N LEU A 480 -15.11 -5.09 -12.40
CA LEU A 480 -15.46 -6.05 -11.37
C LEU A 480 -16.28 -5.34 -10.29
N TYR A 481 -17.52 -5.75 -10.15
CA TYR A 481 -18.40 -5.29 -9.09
C TYR A 481 -18.18 -6.12 -7.83
N VAL A 482 -18.20 -5.45 -6.68
CA VAL A 482 -18.13 -6.06 -5.35
C VAL A 482 -19.52 -6.28 -4.80
N THR A 483 -20.42 -5.32 -5.05
CA THR A 483 -21.82 -5.39 -4.68
C THR A 483 -22.71 -5.31 -5.91
N ASP A 484 -23.86 -5.95 -5.82
CA ASP A 484 -24.94 -5.91 -6.79
C ASP A 484 -25.80 -4.61 -6.64
N PRO A 485 -26.89 -4.43 -7.40
CA PRO A 485 -27.79 -3.29 -7.26
C PRO A 485 -28.50 -3.19 -5.90
N ASP A 486 -28.58 -4.26 -5.13
CA ASP A 486 -29.21 -4.30 -3.81
C ASP A 486 -28.19 -4.09 -2.67
N GLY A 487 -26.88 -4.02 -2.99
CA GLY A 487 -25.80 -3.86 -2.01
C GLY A 487 -25.28 -5.17 -1.43
N GLU A 488 -25.76 -6.30 -1.93
CA GLU A 488 -25.31 -7.64 -1.57
C GLU A 488 -24.04 -8.03 -2.34
N LEU A 489 -23.41 -9.13 -1.94
CA LEU A 489 -22.20 -9.62 -2.62
C LEU A 489 -22.52 -9.99 -4.07
N HIS A 490 -21.79 -9.39 -5.03
CA HIS A 490 -22.00 -9.63 -6.45
C HIS A 490 -21.78 -11.11 -6.83
N ASP A 491 -22.62 -11.63 -7.72
CA ASP A 491 -22.64 -13.05 -8.15
C ASP A 491 -21.27 -13.58 -8.61
N ASP A 492 -20.48 -12.75 -9.29
CA ASP A 492 -19.13 -13.13 -9.72
C ASP A 492 -18.20 -13.52 -8.57
N LEU A 493 -18.47 -13.03 -7.35
CA LEU A 493 -17.65 -13.24 -6.16
C LEU A 493 -18.14 -14.40 -5.28
N ILE A 494 -19.33 -14.95 -5.53
CA ILE A 494 -19.91 -16.03 -4.70
C ILE A 494 -19.00 -17.26 -4.68
N GLY A 495 -18.34 -17.59 -5.78
CA GLY A 495 -17.39 -18.70 -5.86
C GLY A 495 -16.14 -18.54 -4.97
N ASP A 496 -15.87 -17.34 -4.49
CA ASP A 496 -14.75 -17.00 -3.60
C ASP A 496 -15.24 -16.56 -2.19
N ALA A 497 -16.52 -16.73 -1.87
CA ALA A 497 -17.14 -16.24 -0.63
C ALA A 497 -16.40 -16.70 0.64
N ASP A 498 -15.90 -17.93 0.68
CA ASP A 498 -15.15 -18.46 1.82
C ASP A 498 -13.83 -17.68 2.09
N SER A 499 -13.20 -17.18 1.02
CA SER A 499 -11.99 -16.35 1.13
C SER A 499 -12.33 -14.91 1.51
N LEU A 500 -13.50 -14.43 1.12
CA LEU A 500 -13.94 -13.05 1.31
C LEU A 500 -14.59 -12.81 2.68
N LEU A 501 -15.26 -13.82 3.21
CA LEU A 501 -16.04 -13.75 4.45
C LEU A 501 -15.42 -14.69 5.50
N PRO A 502 -14.32 -14.31 6.13
CA PRO A 502 -13.71 -15.14 7.16
C PRO A 502 -14.72 -15.42 8.28
N PRO A 503 -14.73 -16.64 8.85
CA PRO A 503 -15.67 -17.00 9.91
C PRO A 503 -15.62 -15.99 11.05
N THR A 504 -16.78 -15.61 11.54
CA THR A 504 -16.96 -14.73 12.70
C THR A 504 -16.22 -15.36 13.88
N GLY A 505 -15.14 -14.73 14.35
CA GLY A 505 -14.28 -15.24 15.45
C GLY A 505 -12.80 -15.20 15.17
N LYS A 506 -12.33 -15.19 13.93
CA LYS A 506 -10.90 -15.04 13.65
C LYS A 506 -10.33 -13.64 13.94
N GLY A 507 -11.19 -12.65 14.18
CA GLY A 507 -10.80 -11.28 14.54
C GLY A 507 -10.96 -10.89 16.01
N GLU A 508 -11.74 -11.68 16.79
CA GLU A 508 -12.10 -11.28 18.16
C GLU A 508 -11.28 -11.96 19.27
N ALA A 509 -10.61 -13.07 19.01
CA ALA A 509 -9.86 -13.79 20.02
C ALA A 509 -8.59 -14.46 19.45
N ALA A 510 -7.66 -13.69 18.94
CA ALA A 510 -6.29 -14.17 18.89
C ALA A 510 -5.56 -13.61 20.11
N THR A 511 -5.55 -14.37 21.21
CA THR A 511 -4.47 -14.31 22.20
C THR A 511 -3.16 -14.26 21.41
N VAL A 512 -2.32 -13.28 21.77
CA VAL A 512 -0.93 -13.20 21.29
C VAL A 512 -0.35 -14.61 21.34
N PRO A 513 0.07 -15.20 20.22
CA PRO A 513 0.77 -16.47 20.29
C PRO A 513 2.01 -16.24 21.15
N THR A 514 2.12 -16.94 22.26
CA THR A 514 3.39 -17.11 22.95
C THR A 514 4.33 -17.72 21.93
N TYR A 515 5.32 -16.97 21.54
CA TYR A 515 6.34 -17.38 20.58
C TYR A 515 7.03 -18.65 21.09
N ASN A 516 6.64 -19.78 20.57
CA ASN A 516 7.50 -20.95 20.62
C ASN A 516 8.65 -20.73 19.62
N ALA A 517 9.85 -20.94 20.12
CA ALA A 517 11.11 -20.72 19.44
C ALA A 517 11.06 -21.13 17.96
N ILE A 518 11.35 -20.19 17.07
CA ILE A 518 11.72 -20.49 15.70
C ILE A 518 12.99 -21.32 15.81
N ALA A 519 12.89 -22.58 15.41
CA ALA A 519 14.05 -23.43 15.22
C ALA A 519 14.89 -22.80 14.10
N ILE A 520 16.02 -22.22 14.49
CA ILE A 520 17.09 -21.85 13.58
C ILE A 520 17.85 -23.16 13.33
N SER A 521 17.64 -23.77 12.18
CA SER A 521 18.53 -24.75 11.61
C SER A 521 19.20 -24.18 10.38
#